data_500f0a09428266dcd2d5fad7de0d54d3
#
_entry.id   500f0a09428266dcd2d5fad7de0d54d3
#
_cell.length_a   1.000
_cell.length_b   1.000
_cell.length_c   1.000
_cell.angle_alpha   90.00
_cell.angle_beta   90.00
_cell.angle_gamma   90.00
#
_symmetry.space_group_name_H-M   'P 1'
#
loop_
_entity.id
_entity.type
_entity.pdbx_description
1 polymer ?
#
loop_
_entity_poly.entity_id
_entity_poly.type
_entity_poly.pdbx_seq_one_letter_code
_entity_poly.pdbx_strand_id
1 'polypeptide(L)'
;LKPGWNGVYLTVDSSYTDISSLPDLNSNITEIWLWKPIVKSDQFIKDPDVPTLTKSRWVRWSKALGSSSNLQRLVGNASYLVKLGNIQEDGSWDVAGNVKWNIKGKPVPPNYKWTSTGLNFIGLHVQDRNVVTFEQYFPSSILNGEPSAEFYTYRGGDLVNNKNPASVLKKRTTSINRGEAFWMRIGTEFNSYFGPFELVLQNIDGIEMGETRERYRIILKNNLNEPLNVTMTLIDSEDAPTGEDNIGKDIKVLVRGERNAFDLTYGYTSMEKNKAISYALKSTGGIGAASSQQIILGVDRTNSTGNPGEKI
;
A
#
# COMPACT_ATOMS: atom_id res chain seq x y z
N LEU A 1 10.71 9.01 9.02
CA LEU A 1 10.19 8.99 10.38
C LEU A 1 10.71 10.18 11.16
N LYS A 2 9.91 10.73 12.05
CA LYS A 2 10.27 11.78 13.02
C LYS A 2 10.33 11.15 14.41
N PRO A 3 11.07 11.75 15.37
CA PRO A 3 11.00 11.31 16.76
C PRO A 3 9.54 11.16 17.24
N GLY A 4 9.26 10.14 18.03
CA GLY A 4 7.92 9.83 18.49
C GLY A 4 7.15 8.86 17.62
N TRP A 5 5.82 8.89 17.69
CA TRP A 5 4.93 7.96 16.99
C TRP A 5 4.63 8.40 15.58
N ASN A 6 4.88 7.51 14.62
CA ASN A 6 4.63 7.71 13.20
C ASN A 6 3.64 6.65 12.71
N GLY A 7 2.63 7.07 11.96
CA GLY A 7 1.75 6.15 11.22
C GLY A 7 2.41 5.75 9.90
N VAL A 8 2.72 4.48 9.73
CA VAL A 8 3.40 3.94 8.55
C VAL A 8 2.53 2.89 7.88
N TYR A 9 2.39 3.00 6.57
CA TYR A 9 1.69 2.01 5.74
C TYR A 9 2.66 1.36 4.77
N LEU A 10 2.67 0.03 4.74
CA LEU A 10 3.53 -0.72 3.85
C LEU A 10 2.79 -1.16 2.59
N THR A 11 3.32 -0.78 1.43
CA THR A 11 2.85 -1.20 0.11
C THR A 11 3.61 -2.40 -0.43
N VAL A 12 4.52 -2.97 0.37
CA VAL A 12 5.36 -4.10 0.01
C VAL A 12 5.37 -5.15 1.11
N ASP A 13 5.40 -6.42 0.72
CA ASP A 13 5.75 -7.51 1.64
C ASP A 13 7.26 -7.58 1.79
N SER A 14 7.73 -7.46 3.03
CA SER A 14 9.15 -7.58 3.33
C SER A 14 9.66 -8.99 3.01
N SER A 15 10.84 -9.08 2.41
CA SER A 15 11.50 -10.35 2.12
C SER A 15 11.98 -11.09 3.38
N TYR A 16 12.02 -10.38 4.52
CA TYR A 16 12.56 -10.91 5.78
C TYR A 16 11.46 -11.47 6.67
N THR A 17 11.75 -12.58 7.31
CA THR A 17 10.81 -13.29 8.21
C THR A 17 10.81 -12.76 9.63
N ASP A 18 11.87 -12.04 10.03
CA ASP A 18 12.02 -11.46 11.38
C ASP A 18 12.36 -9.98 11.27
N ILE A 19 11.62 -9.15 12.01
CA ILE A 19 11.86 -7.70 12.07
C ILE A 19 13.28 -7.40 12.61
N SER A 20 13.75 -8.18 13.56
CA SER A 20 15.08 -7.99 14.15
C SER A 20 16.23 -8.27 13.17
N SER A 21 15.96 -9.00 12.08
CA SER A 21 16.91 -9.31 11.03
C SER A 21 16.85 -8.37 9.82
N LEU A 22 15.98 -7.36 9.85
CA LEU A 22 15.89 -6.37 8.78
C LEU A 22 17.21 -5.56 8.71
N PRO A 23 17.97 -5.64 7.61
CA PRO A 23 19.28 -4.96 7.50
C PRO A 23 19.15 -3.44 7.63
N ASP A 24 18.03 -2.90 7.14
CA ASP A 24 17.73 -1.47 7.14
C ASP A 24 16.89 -1.03 8.35
N LEU A 25 16.70 -1.92 9.35
CA LEU A 25 16.01 -1.53 10.57
C LEU A 25 16.85 -0.48 11.32
N ASN A 26 16.36 0.75 11.33
CA ASN A 26 17.06 1.83 12.00
C ASN A 26 17.15 1.55 13.50
N SER A 27 18.37 1.65 14.05
CA SER A 27 18.65 1.36 15.45
C SER A 27 17.87 2.23 16.44
N ASN A 28 17.34 3.36 15.99
CA ASN A 28 16.53 4.27 16.81
C ASN A 28 15.03 3.89 16.83
N ILE A 29 14.59 2.90 16.03
CA ILE A 29 13.24 2.37 16.14
C ILE A 29 13.16 1.51 17.41
N THR A 30 12.31 1.90 18.33
CA THR A 30 12.16 1.23 19.63
C THR A 30 10.95 0.30 19.69
N GLU A 31 9.88 0.63 18.98
CA GLU A 31 8.65 -0.17 18.96
C GLU A 31 7.96 -0.09 17.59
N ILE A 32 7.35 -1.21 17.19
CA ILE A 32 6.48 -1.30 16.01
C ILE A 32 5.19 -2.02 16.43
N TRP A 33 4.05 -1.40 16.15
CA TRP A 33 2.74 -1.94 16.49
C TRP A 33 1.91 -2.11 15.23
N LEU A 34 1.42 -3.31 14.98
CA LEU A 34 0.53 -3.65 13.87
C LEU A 34 -0.93 -3.57 14.32
N TRP A 35 -1.75 -2.81 13.61
CA TRP A 35 -3.19 -2.84 13.74
C TRP A 35 -3.77 -4.10 13.08
N LYS A 36 -4.53 -4.89 13.84
CA LYS A 36 -5.30 -6.03 13.33
C LYS A 36 -6.79 -5.67 13.38
N PRO A 37 -7.44 -5.42 12.24
CA PRO A 37 -8.89 -5.18 12.23
C PRO A 37 -9.63 -6.43 12.74
N ILE A 38 -10.71 -6.21 13.51
CA ILE A 38 -11.53 -7.31 14.02
C ILE A 38 -12.39 -7.86 12.89
N VAL A 39 -12.38 -9.17 12.72
CA VAL A 39 -13.35 -9.87 11.87
C VAL A 39 -14.70 -9.89 12.58
N LYS A 40 -15.80 -9.72 11.85
CA LYS A 40 -17.19 -9.56 12.39
C LYS A 40 -17.59 -10.51 13.51
N SER A 41 -17.14 -11.76 13.49
CA SER A 41 -17.46 -12.76 14.51
C SER A 41 -16.90 -12.44 15.90
N ASP A 42 -15.87 -11.59 15.99
CA ASP A 42 -15.21 -11.25 17.24
C ASP A 42 -15.65 -9.89 17.80
N GLN A 43 -16.61 -9.22 17.15
CA GLN A 43 -17.11 -7.91 17.58
C GLN A 43 -18.07 -7.99 18.78
N PHE A 44 -18.65 -9.15 19.03
CA PHE A 44 -19.53 -9.33 20.18
C PHE A 44 -18.70 -9.72 21.41
N ILE A 45 -18.50 -8.75 22.29
CA ILE A 45 -18.03 -9.00 23.65
C ILE A 45 -19.15 -9.77 24.34
N LYS A 46 -18.95 -11.04 24.62
CA LYS A 46 -19.94 -11.88 25.32
C LYS A 46 -20.17 -11.41 26.76
N ASP A 47 -19.19 -10.77 27.34
CA ASP A 47 -19.25 -10.21 28.69
C ASP A 47 -18.53 -8.86 28.71
N PRO A 48 -19.26 -7.72 28.78
CA PRO A 48 -18.66 -6.39 28.82
C PRO A 48 -17.89 -6.10 30.11
N ASP A 49 -18.14 -6.87 31.18
CA ASP A 49 -17.50 -6.65 32.49
C ASP A 49 -16.15 -7.38 32.62
N VAL A 50 -15.84 -8.27 31.69
CA VAL A 50 -14.54 -8.95 31.60
C VAL A 50 -13.83 -8.55 30.32
N PRO A 51 -13.09 -7.43 30.29
CA PRO A 51 -12.25 -7.10 29.14
C PRO A 51 -11.16 -8.17 29.01
N THR A 52 -11.38 -9.10 28.08
CA THR A 52 -10.37 -10.11 27.74
C THR A 52 -9.19 -9.42 27.07
N LEU A 53 -8.20 -9.07 27.88
CA LEU A 53 -6.90 -8.51 27.47
C LEU A 53 -6.15 -9.39 26.44
N THR A 54 -6.59 -10.63 26.26
CA THR A 54 -6.06 -11.61 25.32
C THR A 54 -6.43 -11.36 23.87
N LYS A 55 -7.38 -10.44 23.57
CA LYS A 55 -7.76 -10.07 22.19
C LYS A 55 -7.36 -8.65 21.86
N SER A 56 -6.12 -8.26 22.18
CA SER A 56 -5.58 -6.98 21.75
C SER A 56 -5.66 -6.90 20.23
N ARG A 57 -6.26 -5.81 19.71
CA ARG A 57 -6.28 -5.47 18.29
C ARG A 57 -4.88 -5.11 17.76
N TRP A 58 -3.92 -5.01 18.67
CA TRP A 58 -2.54 -4.65 18.39
C TRP A 58 -1.62 -5.81 18.70
N VAL A 59 -0.70 -6.07 17.78
CA VAL A 59 0.49 -6.89 18.03
C VAL A 59 1.71 -6.02 17.96
N ARG A 60 2.71 -6.30 18.78
CA ARG A 60 3.86 -5.41 19.02
C ARG A 60 5.18 -6.14 18.82
N TRP A 61 6.10 -5.48 18.15
CA TRP A 61 7.51 -5.72 18.25
C TRP A 61 8.14 -4.63 19.14
N SER A 62 9.08 -4.99 19.99
CA SER A 62 9.84 -4.06 20.81
C SER A 62 11.31 -4.44 20.75
N LYS A 63 12.16 -3.46 20.58
CA LYS A 63 13.61 -3.65 20.56
C LYS A 63 14.12 -4.34 21.83
N ALA A 64 13.52 -4.05 22.98
CA ALA A 64 13.88 -4.66 24.26
C ALA A 64 13.53 -6.14 24.35
N LEU A 65 12.46 -6.60 23.64
CA LEU A 65 12.01 -7.99 23.63
C LEU A 65 12.60 -8.78 22.45
N GLY A 66 13.01 -8.10 21.38
CA GLY A 66 13.55 -8.74 20.18
C GLY A 66 12.65 -9.86 19.67
N SER A 67 13.19 -11.06 19.51
CA SER A 67 12.48 -12.26 19.04
C SER A 67 11.36 -12.75 19.97
N SER A 68 11.31 -12.30 21.23
CA SER A 68 10.21 -12.57 22.16
C SER A 68 8.98 -11.68 21.95
N SER A 69 9.04 -10.74 21.00
CA SER A 69 7.90 -9.92 20.62
C SER A 69 6.81 -10.76 19.92
N ASN A 70 5.54 -10.35 20.02
CA ASN A 70 4.45 -11.07 19.35
C ASN A 70 4.21 -10.61 17.89
N LEU A 71 4.88 -9.58 17.42
CA LEU A 71 4.99 -9.18 16.03
C LEU A 71 6.37 -9.58 15.53
N GLN A 72 6.44 -10.55 14.64
CA GLN A 72 7.70 -11.09 14.11
C GLN A 72 8.02 -10.56 12.72
N ARG A 73 6.99 -10.31 11.89
CA ARG A 73 7.14 -10.00 10.47
C ARG A 73 6.35 -8.76 10.08
N LEU A 74 6.93 -7.97 9.17
CA LEU A 74 6.23 -6.90 8.46
C LEU A 74 5.55 -7.49 7.22
N VAL A 75 4.30 -7.11 6.98
CA VAL A 75 3.51 -7.51 5.82
C VAL A 75 3.00 -6.28 5.09
N GLY A 76 2.80 -6.41 3.80
CA GLY A 76 2.18 -5.37 2.98
C GLY A 76 0.69 -5.21 3.24
N ASN A 77 0.11 -4.15 2.72
CA ASN A 77 -1.28 -3.73 2.97
C ASN A 77 -1.63 -3.61 4.46
N ALA A 78 -0.64 -3.32 5.29
CA ALA A 78 -0.78 -3.21 6.72
C ALA A 78 -0.26 -1.86 7.22
N SER A 79 -0.91 -1.37 8.27
CA SER A 79 -0.55 -0.10 8.91
C SER A 79 0.06 -0.34 10.27
N TYR A 80 1.11 0.39 10.52
CA TYR A 80 1.93 0.27 11.72
C TYR A 80 2.05 1.61 12.42
N LEU A 81 2.03 1.59 13.74
CA LEU A 81 2.57 2.68 14.54
C LEU A 81 4.04 2.37 14.84
N VAL A 82 4.92 3.25 14.40
CA VAL A 82 6.37 3.10 14.57
C VAL A 82 6.87 4.19 15.50
N LYS A 83 7.48 3.79 16.59
CA LYS A 83 8.08 4.70 17.56
C LYS A 83 9.55 4.88 17.28
N LEU A 84 9.96 6.11 17.03
CA LEU A 84 11.35 6.51 16.86
C LEU A 84 11.85 7.20 18.13
N GLY A 85 12.84 6.61 18.78
CA GLY A 85 13.43 7.13 20.01
C GLY A 85 12.58 6.90 21.27
N ASN A 86 13.09 7.41 22.38
CA ASN A 86 12.43 7.44 23.67
C ASN A 86 12.37 8.87 24.21
N ILE A 87 11.39 9.15 25.04
CA ILE A 87 11.28 10.41 25.75
C ILE A 87 12.28 10.36 26.93
N GLN A 88 13.08 11.41 27.06
CA GLN A 88 13.99 11.63 28.17
C GLN A 88 13.25 12.26 29.35
N GLU A 89 13.89 12.33 30.51
CA GLU A 89 13.32 12.93 31.74
C GLU A 89 12.97 14.42 31.55
N ASP A 90 13.70 15.12 30.68
CA ASP A 90 13.47 16.53 30.35
C ASP A 90 12.35 16.74 29.31
N GLY A 91 11.70 15.68 28.86
CA GLY A 91 10.66 15.70 27.84
C GLY A 91 11.17 15.77 26.40
N SER A 92 12.48 15.77 26.18
CA SER A 92 13.09 15.71 24.85
C SER A 92 13.13 14.28 24.31
N TRP A 93 13.40 14.13 23.01
CA TRP A 93 13.64 12.82 22.38
C TRP A 93 15.14 12.54 22.33
N ASP A 94 15.52 11.26 22.57
CA ASP A 94 16.91 10.79 22.45
C ASP A 94 17.41 10.72 21.00
N VAL A 95 16.55 11.00 20.04
CA VAL A 95 16.85 11.02 18.60
C VAL A 95 16.64 12.41 18.04
N ALA A 96 17.69 12.97 17.45
CA ALA A 96 17.63 14.27 16.78
C ALA A 96 17.27 14.11 15.29
N GLY A 97 16.32 14.91 14.83
CA GLY A 97 15.96 15.03 13.42
C GLY A 97 15.18 13.84 12.85
N ASN A 98 15.03 13.85 11.52
CA ASN A 98 14.27 12.84 10.79
C ASN A 98 15.16 11.67 10.40
N VAL A 99 14.59 10.47 10.42
CA VAL A 99 15.26 9.23 10.03
C VAL A 99 14.59 8.68 8.78
N LYS A 100 15.37 8.33 7.77
CA LYS A 100 14.90 7.60 6.60
C LYS A 100 14.89 6.10 6.92
N TRP A 101 13.76 5.46 6.72
CA TRP A 101 13.60 4.01 6.83
C TRP A 101 13.22 3.43 5.48
N ASN A 102 14.12 2.66 4.89
CA ASN A 102 13.89 1.98 3.62
C ASN A 102 13.42 0.57 3.91
N ILE A 103 12.27 0.20 3.39
CA ILE A 103 11.76 -1.18 3.47
C ILE A 103 11.66 -1.69 2.05
N LYS A 104 12.38 -2.78 1.77
CA LYS A 104 12.35 -3.46 0.49
C LYS A 104 11.49 -4.71 0.58
N GLY A 105 10.81 -5.04 -0.50
CA GLY A 105 9.97 -6.23 -0.55
C GLY A 105 9.17 -6.31 -1.84
N LYS A 106 8.39 -7.38 -1.98
CA LYS A 106 7.50 -7.60 -3.12
C LYS A 106 6.32 -6.61 -3.06
N PRO A 107 6.08 -5.79 -4.09
CA PRO A 107 4.91 -4.92 -4.15
C PRO A 107 3.62 -5.73 -4.05
N VAL A 108 2.67 -5.23 -3.26
CA VAL A 108 1.34 -5.83 -3.11
C VAL A 108 0.26 -4.85 -3.53
N PRO A 109 -0.77 -5.29 -4.30
CA PRO A 109 -1.88 -4.42 -4.66
C PRO A 109 -2.72 -4.08 -3.43
N PRO A 110 -3.48 -2.96 -3.46
CA PRO A 110 -4.37 -2.60 -2.37
C PRO A 110 -5.36 -3.70 -2.05
N ASN A 111 -5.33 -4.20 -0.82
CA ASN A 111 -6.27 -5.21 -0.33
C ASN A 111 -6.48 -5.03 1.17
N TYR A 112 -7.30 -4.05 1.53
CA TYR A 112 -7.57 -3.74 2.93
C TYR A 112 -8.65 -4.63 3.52
N LYS A 113 -8.52 -4.94 4.79
CA LYS A 113 -9.60 -5.49 5.60
C LYS A 113 -10.24 -4.36 6.38
N TRP A 114 -11.35 -3.84 5.86
CA TRP A 114 -12.11 -2.80 6.51
C TRP A 114 -12.98 -3.35 7.63
N THR A 115 -13.13 -2.55 8.69
CA THR A 115 -14.20 -2.76 9.66
C THR A 115 -15.40 -1.90 9.29
N SER A 116 -16.60 -2.46 9.29
CA SER A 116 -17.84 -1.76 8.93
C SER A 116 -18.26 -0.68 9.93
N THR A 117 -17.70 -0.73 11.13
CA THR A 117 -18.06 0.20 12.21
C THR A 117 -16.78 0.68 12.88
N GLY A 118 -16.64 1.99 13.03
CA GLY A 118 -15.53 2.60 13.75
C GLY A 118 -14.37 3.05 12.88
N LEU A 119 -13.22 3.19 13.52
CA LEU A 119 -12.01 3.67 12.90
C LEU A 119 -11.23 2.53 12.23
N ASN A 120 -10.74 2.80 11.04
CA ASN A 120 -9.81 1.93 10.32
C ASN A 120 -8.44 2.59 10.28
N PHE A 121 -7.37 1.83 10.57
CA PHE A 121 -6.00 2.31 10.47
C PHE A 121 -5.38 1.75 9.20
N ILE A 122 -5.30 2.60 8.17
CA ILE A 122 -4.84 2.21 6.84
C ILE A 122 -4.00 3.30 6.19
N GLY A 123 -3.27 2.93 5.15
CA GLY A 123 -2.64 3.87 4.24
C GLY A 123 -3.27 3.84 2.86
N LEU A 124 -2.86 4.76 2.02
CA LEU A 124 -3.40 4.95 0.69
C LEU A 124 -2.29 4.73 -0.34
N HIS A 125 -2.62 4.04 -1.43
CA HIS A 125 -1.68 3.80 -2.52
C HIS A 125 -1.55 5.05 -3.38
N VAL A 126 -0.52 5.84 -3.11
CA VAL A 126 -0.19 7.05 -3.86
C VAL A 126 1.27 6.98 -4.30
N GLN A 127 1.59 7.70 -5.39
CA GLN A 127 2.96 7.78 -5.91
C GLN A 127 3.68 9.00 -5.33
N ASP A 128 4.97 8.89 -5.04
CA ASP A 128 5.79 10.00 -4.53
C ASP A 128 5.88 11.17 -5.53
N ARG A 129 5.80 10.87 -6.82
CA ARG A 129 5.91 11.88 -7.89
C ARG A 129 4.59 12.59 -8.20
N ASN A 130 3.48 12.06 -7.74
CA ASN A 130 2.15 12.62 -7.97
C ASN A 130 1.42 12.76 -6.65
N VAL A 131 1.73 13.86 -5.96
CA VAL A 131 1.15 14.17 -4.65
C VAL A 131 -0.31 14.56 -4.85
N VAL A 132 -1.21 13.77 -4.25
CA VAL A 132 -2.65 14.01 -4.27
C VAL A 132 -3.15 14.46 -2.90
N THR A 133 -4.20 15.26 -2.87
CA THR A 133 -4.88 15.63 -1.62
C THR A 133 -5.99 14.63 -1.28
N PHE A 134 -6.52 14.70 -0.06
CA PHE A 134 -7.68 13.88 0.32
C PHE A 134 -8.88 14.14 -0.59
N GLU A 135 -9.12 15.39 -0.99
CA GLU A 135 -10.22 15.76 -1.90
C GLU A 135 -10.06 15.16 -3.30
N GLN A 136 -8.82 15.05 -3.80
CA GLN A 136 -8.54 14.44 -5.10
C GLN A 136 -8.60 12.91 -5.07
N TYR A 137 -8.27 12.30 -3.92
CA TYR A 137 -8.24 10.86 -3.78
C TYR A 137 -9.61 10.26 -3.52
N PHE A 138 -10.44 10.95 -2.73
CA PHE A 138 -11.74 10.46 -2.31
C PHE A 138 -12.88 11.14 -3.07
N PRO A 139 -13.90 10.39 -3.52
CA PRO A 139 -15.11 10.97 -4.10
C PRO A 139 -15.78 11.95 -3.14
N SER A 140 -16.38 13.00 -3.68
CA SER A 140 -17.08 14.02 -2.88
C SER A 140 -18.22 13.46 -2.05
N SER A 141 -18.89 12.41 -2.54
CA SER A 141 -19.95 11.68 -1.81
C SER A 141 -19.45 11.09 -0.47
N ILE A 142 -18.18 10.79 -0.38
CA ILE A 142 -17.54 10.23 0.82
C ILE A 142 -17.06 11.34 1.74
N LEU A 143 -16.41 12.36 1.17
CA LEU A 143 -15.87 13.45 1.98
C LEU A 143 -16.96 14.29 2.63
N ASN A 144 -18.12 14.42 1.96
CA ASN A 144 -19.24 15.28 2.34
C ASN A 144 -20.51 14.49 2.67
N GLY A 145 -20.44 13.14 2.70
CA GLY A 145 -21.56 12.27 3.08
C GLY A 145 -21.92 12.41 4.58
N GLU A 146 -23.06 11.86 4.96
CA GLU A 146 -23.48 11.79 6.34
C GLU A 146 -23.36 10.36 6.90
N PRO A 147 -22.53 10.12 7.93
CA PRO A 147 -21.60 11.07 8.55
C PRO A 147 -20.37 11.35 7.66
N SER A 148 -19.88 12.59 7.72
CA SER A 148 -18.71 12.98 6.93
C SER A 148 -17.47 12.17 7.34
N ALA A 149 -16.63 11.82 6.36
CA ALA A 149 -15.40 11.10 6.62
C ALA A 149 -14.45 11.91 7.52
N GLU A 150 -13.93 11.27 8.55
CA GLU A 150 -12.95 11.81 9.48
C GLU A 150 -11.60 11.13 9.26
N PHE A 151 -10.53 11.92 9.26
CA PHE A 151 -9.16 11.43 9.07
C PHE A 151 -8.26 11.96 10.18
N TYR A 152 -7.39 11.09 10.69
CA TYR A 152 -6.40 11.43 11.71
C TYR A 152 -5.05 10.85 11.32
N THR A 153 -3.98 11.60 11.55
CA THR A 153 -2.60 11.23 11.20
C THR A 153 -1.69 11.24 12.41
N TYR A 154 -0.63 10.43 12.36
CA TYR A 154 0.49 10.44 13.32
C TYR A 154 1.71 11.03 12.63
N ARG A 155 2.09 12.23 13.01
CA ARG A 155 3.15 13.00 12.33
C ARG A 155 4.50 12.92 13.03
N GLY A 156 4.62 12.16 14.10
CA GLY A 156 5.79 12.19 14.97
C GLY A 156 5.88 13.51 15.75
N GLY A 157 7.03 13.74 16.35
CA GLY A 157 7.32 14.98 17.07
C GLY A 157 6.91 14.95 18.55
N ASP A 158 6.95 16.12 19.18
CA ASP A 158 6.66 16.31 20.59
C ASP A 158 5.18 16.04 20.90
N LEU A 159 4.94 15.12 21.83
CA LEU A 159 3.59 14.77 22.29
C LEU A 159 2.91 15.92 23.04
N VAL A 160 3.65 16.88 23.59
CA VAL A 160 3.13 18.03 24.31
C VAL A 160 2.54 19.05 23.34
N ASN A 161 3.24 19.32 22.23
CA ASN A 161 2.86 20.35 21.25
C ASN A 161 2.15 19.77 20.00
N ASN A 162 2.44 18.51 19.65
CA ASN A 162 1.81 17.78 18.55
C ASN A 162 1.03 16.59 19.10
N LYS A 163 -0.22 16.83 19.51
CA LYS A 163 -1.09 15.74 19.96
C LYS A 163 -1.33 14.78 18.82
N ASN A 164 -0.82 13.56 18.95
CA ASN A 164 -1.12 12.46 18.04
C ASN A 164 -2.29 11.63 18.59
N PRO A 165 -3.25 11.22 17.76
CA PRO A 165 -3.39 11.56 16.34
C PRO A 165 -3.90 12.99 16.12
N ALA A 166 -3.39 13.65 15.08
CA ALA A 166 -3.85 14.98 14.68
C ALA A 166 -4.98 14.86 13.63
N SER A 167 -6.08 15.59 13.83
CA SER A 167 -7.18 15.61 12.87
C SER A 167 -6.78 16.29 11.55
N VAL A 168 -7.18 15.73 10.43
CA VAL A 168 -6.99 16.29 9.09
C VAL A 168 -8.20 17.17 8.76
N LEU A 169 -8.14 18.45 9.14
CA LEU A 169 -9.24 19.40 8.96
C LEU A 169 -9.34 19.93 7.53
N LYS A 170 -8.20 20.14 6.87
CA LYS A 170 -8.11 20.75 5.53
C LYS A 170 -7.94 19.70 4.44
N LYS A 171 -8.96 18.92 4.16
CA LYS A 171 -8.91 17.81 3.18
C LYS A 171 -8.53 18.24 1.76
N ARG A 172 -8.86 19.48 1.37
CA ARG A 172 -8.55 20.07 0.07
C ARG A 172 -7.06 20.35 -0.14
N THR A 173 -6.35 20.72 0.91
CA THR A 173 -4.95 21.15 0.84
C THR A 173 -3.97 20.22 1.53
N THR A 174 -4.49 19.25 2.30
CA THR A 174 -3.63 18.26 2.96
C THR A 174 -3.30 17.15 1.97
N SER A 175 -2.00 16.99 1.72
CA SER A 175 -1.48 15.95 0.85
C SER A 175 -1.47 14.60 1.54
N ILE A 176 -1.68 13.56 0.76
CA ILE A 176 -1.49 12.17 1.14
C ILE A 176 -0.07 11.79 0.72
N ASN A 177 0.76 11.37 1.68
CA ASN A 177 2.11 10.94 1.39
C ASN A 177 2.17 9.41 1.26
N ARG A 178 3.00 8.93 0.34
CA ARG A 178 3.26 7.49 0.22
C ARG A 178 3.83 6.96 1.53
N GLY A 179 3.33 5.80 1.96
CA GLY A 179 3.80 5.15 3.18
C GLY A 179 3.28 5.76 4.48
N GLU A 180 2.42 6.79 4.43
CA GLU A 180 1.75 7.33 5.62
C GLU A 180 0.46 6.56 5.90
N ALA A 181 0.23 6.22 7.17
CA ALA A 181 -1.01 5.62 7.63
C ALA A 181 -1.89 6.62 8.37
N PHE A 182 -3.20 6.46 8.20
CA PHE A 182 -4.23 7.33 8.76
C PHE A 182 -5.26 6.50 9.52
N TRP A 183 -5.77 7.03 10.61
CA TRP A 183 -7.05 6.58 11.11
C TRP A 183 -8.15 7.22 10.29
N MET A 184 -9.08 6.39 9.82
CA MET A 184 -10.20 6.86 9.02
C MET A 184 -11.51 6.32 9.59
N ARG A 185 -12.46 7.22 9.86
CA ARG A 185 -13.85 6.90 10.15
C ARG A 185 -14.66 7.19 8.90
N ILE A 186 -15.30 6.20 8.38
CA ILE A 186 -16.06 6.25 7.13
C ILE A 186 -17.35 5.48 7.29
N GLY A 187 -18.39 5.91 6.55
CA GLY A 187 -19.67 5.19 6.49
C GLY A 187 -19.53 3.81 5.83
N THR A 188 -20.52 2.98 6.01
CA THR A 188 -20.55 1.56 5.59
C THR A 188 -20.37 1.35 4.08
N GLU A 189 -20.74 2.32 3.26
CA GLU A 189 -20.62 2.23 1.79
C GLU A 189 -19.18 2.30 1.28
N PHE A 190 -18.26 2.67 2.15
CA PHE A 190 -16.87 2.94 1.79
C PHE A 190 -15.91 1.77 1.98
N ASN A 191 -16.34 0.73 2.64
CA ASN A 191 -15.48 -0.39 3.05
C ASN A 191 -14.91 -1.24 1.90
N SER A 192 -15.16 -0.84 0.67
CA SER A 192 -14.62 -1.46 -0.55
C SER A 192 -13.85 -0.47 -1.45
N TYR A 193 -13.63 0.76 -0.99
CA TYR A 193 -12.92 1.75 -1.79
C TYR A 193 -11.41 1.65 -1.60
N PHE A 194 -10.70 1.34 -2.68
CA PHE A 194 -9.24 1.18 -2.71
C PHE A 194 -8.53 2.31 -3.46
N GLY A 195 -9.25 3.36 -3.80
CA GLY A 195 -8.76 4.48 -4.57
C GLY A 195 -9.61 4.77 -5.81
N PRO A 196 -9.24 5.80 -6.59
CA PRO A 196 -9.99 6.24 -7.77
C PRO A 196 -10.07 5.17 -8.87
N PHE A 197 -9.16 4.22 -8.88
CA PHE A 197 -9.20 3.04 -9.74
C PHE A 197 -8.77 1.78 -8.99
N GLU A 198 -9.15 0.65 -9.54
CA GLU A 198 -8.83 -0.67 -9.02
C GLU A 198 -8.10 -1.48 -10.10
N LEU A 199 -7.04 -2.19 -9.69
CA LEU A 199 -6.39 -3.21 -10.50
C LEU A 199 -6.88 -4.58 -10.03
N VAL A 200 -7.69 -5.24 -10.87
CA VAL A 200 -8.11 -6.62 -10.60
C VAL A 200 -7.09 -7.55 -11.23
N LEU A 201 -6.32 -8.21 -10.40
CA LEU A 201 -5.28 -9.17 -10.78
C LEU A 201 -5.82 -10.60 -10.72
N GLN A 202 -5.22 -11.50 -11.51
CA GLN A 202 -5.55 -12.93 -11.45
C GLN A 202 -5.07 -13.57 -10.14
N ASN A 203 -3.99 -13.04 -9.60
CA ASN A 203 -3.40 -13.48 -8.35
C ASN A 203 -3.27 -12.30 -7.40
N ILE A 204 -3.67 -12.47 -6.14
CA ILE A 204 -3.64 -11.40 -5.14
C ILE A 204 -2.21 -10.95 -4.82
N ASP A 205 -1.25 -11.84 -5.02
CA ASP A 205 0.16 -11.58 -4.71
C ASP A 205 0.90 -10.76 -5.78
N GLY A 206 0.20 -10.33 -6.83
CA GLY A 206 0.75 -9.48 -7.88
C GLY A 206 0.82 -10.15 -9.25
N ILE A 207 1.62 -9.57 -10.14
CA ILE A 207 1.82 -10.07 -11.51
C ILE A 207 2.94 -11.10 -11.47
N GLU A 208 2.58 -12.36 -11.62
CA GLU A 208 3.54 -13.46 -11.66
C GLU A 208 3.45 -14.17 -13.01
N MET A 209 4.53 -14.10 -13.77
CA MET A 209 4.64 -14.76 -15.07
C MET A 209 5.17 -16.19 -14.96
N GLY A 210 5.87 -16.54 -13.86
CA GLY A 210 6.47 -17.86 -13.65
C GLY A 210 7.37 -18.29 -14.81
N GLU A 211 7.70 -19.55 -14.91
CA GLU A 211 8.57 -20.08 -15.95
C GLU A 211 7.86 -20.27 -17.29
N THR A 212 6.58 -20.57 -17.28
CA THR A 212 5.82 -21.02 -18.47
C THR A 212 4.74 -20.05 -18.91
N ARG A 213 4.31 -19.12 -18.05
CA ARG A 213 3.25 -18.19 -18.40
C ARG A 213 3.80 -17.06 -19.26
N GLU A 214 3.28 -16.96 -20.46
CA GLU A 214 3.67 -15.90 -21.40
C GLU A 214 2.83 -14.64 -21.28
N ARG A 215 1.64 -14.71 -20.66
CA ARG A 215 0.66 -13.63 -20.64
C ARG A 215 0.01 -13.52 -19.28
N TYR A 216 -0.25 -12.27 -18.88
CA TYR A 216 -0.96 -11.95 -17.65
C TYR A 216 -2.06 -10.93 -17.93
N ARG A 217 -3.26 -11.19 -17.41
CA ARG A 217 -4.41 -10.30 -17.58
C ARG A 217 -4.60 -9.43 -16.35
N ILE A 218 -4.69 -8.12 -16.58
CA ILE A 218 -5.07 -7.11 -15.60
C ILE A 218 -6.39 -6.51 -16.06
N ILE A 219 -7.34 -6.28 -15.14
CA ILE A 219 -8.50 -5.45 -15.40
C ILE A 219 -8.31 -4.15 -14.63
N LEU A 220 -8.27 -3.05 -15.38
CA LEU A 220 -8.24 -1.70 -14.82
C LEU A 220 -9.68 -1.20 -14.74
N LYS A 221 -10.12 -0.78 -13.55
CA LYS A 221 -11.52 -0.42 -13.24
C LYS A 221 -11.57 1.00 -12.68
N ASN A 222 -12.45 1.83 -13.21
CA ASN A 222 -12.71 3.16 -12.69
C ASN A 222 -13.74 3.06 -11.55
N ASN A 223 -13.40 3.60 -10.39
CA ASN A 223 -14.28 3.64 -9.23
C ASN A 223 -14.98 5.00 -9.06
N LEU A 224 -14.73 5.95 -9.97
CA LEU A 224 -15.33 7.29 -9.95
C LEU A 224 -16.56 7.37 -10.85
N ASN A 225 -17.45 8.31 -10.53
CA ASN A 225 -18.60 8.65 -11.37
C ASN A 225 -18.24 9.60 -12.52
N GLU A 226 -16.94 9.87 -12.71
CA GLU A 226 -16.37 10.73 -13.75
C GLU A 226 -15.32 9.97 -14.56
N PRO A 227 -15.01 10.41 -15.79
CA PRO A 227 -13.95 9.82 -16.58
C PRO A 227 -12.59 9.92 -15.89
N LEU A 228 -11.77 8.87 -16.01
CA LEU A 228 -10.46 8.80 -15.41
C LEU A 228 -9.39 8.44 -16.43
N ASN A 229 -8.29 9.17 -16.45
CA ASN A 229 -7.10 8.81 -17.20
C ASN A 229 -6.07 8.15 -16.27
N VAL A 230 -5.69 6.91 -16.60
CA VAL A 230 -4.67 6.17 -15.85
C VAL A 230 -3.47 5.95 -16.74
N THR A 231 -2.28 6.16 -16.21
CA THR A 231 -1.02 5.92 -16.92
C THR A 231 -0.30 4.72 -16.32
N MET A 232 0.25 3.89 -17.18
CA MET A 232 1.13 2.77 -16.83
C MET A 232 2.53 3.06 -17.38
N THR A 233 3.54 2.96 -16.53
CA THR A 233 4.93 3.22 -16.91
C THR A 233 5.79 2.06 -16.43
N LEU A 234 6.66 1.56 -17.31
CA LEU A 234 7.71 0.61 -16.93
C LEU A 234 8.87 1.39 -16.33
N ILE A 235 9.23 1.05 -15.11
CA ILE A 235 10.38 1.61 -14.39
C ILE A 235 11.34 0.49 -14.04
N ASP A 236 12.61 0.85 -13.78
CA ASP A 236 13.57 -0.12 -13.27
C ASP A 236 13.13 -0.66 -11.90
N SER A 237 13.47 -1.90 -11.63
CA SER A 237 13.33 -2.45 -10.28
C SER A 237 14.26 -1.72 -9.32
N GLU A 238 13.91 -1.72 -8.06
CA GLU A 238 14.85 -1.31 -7.01
C GLU A 238 16.01 -2.31 -6.96
N ASP A 239 17.16 -1.86 -6.42
CA ASP A 239 18.27 -2.75 -6.14
C ASP A 239 17.85 -3.89 -5.23
N ALA A 240 18.45 -5.05 -5.38
CA ALA A 240 18.22 -6.18 -4.51
C ALA A 240 18.42 -5.80 -3.02
N PRO A 241 17.71 -6.45 -2.09
CA PRO A 241 17.98 -6.31 -0.66
C PRO A 241 19.47 -6.58 -0.35
N THR A 242 19.98 -5.97 0.72
CA THR A 242 21.37 -6.19 1.13
C THR A 242 21.65 -7.67 1.35
N GLY A 243 22.63 -8.21 0.63
CA GLY A 243 23.02 -9.62 0.66
C GLY A 243 22.38 -10.49 -0.43
N GLU A 244 21.54 -9.92 -1.28
CA GLU A 244 20.94 -10.60 -2.43
C GLU A 244 21.49 -10.04 -3.74
N ASP A 245 21.56 -10.86 -4.76
CA ASP A 245 22.02 -10.45 -6.10
C ASP A 245 20.89 -9.73 -6.86
N ASN A 246 21.27 -8.70 -7.62
CA ASN A 246 20.34 -8.05 -8.54
C ASN A 246 19.94 -9.03 -9.66
N ILE A 247 18.67 -8.95 -10.09
CA ILE A 247 18.20 -9.69 -11.25
C ILE A 247 18.95 -9.19 -12.48
N GLY A 248 19.86 -10.01 -12.98
CA GLY A 248 20.90 -9.60 -13.92
C GLY A 248 20.49 -9.40 -15.37
N LYS A 249 19.17 -9.36 -15.72
CA LYS A 249 18.74 -9.30 -17.11
C LYS A 249 17.52 -8.43 -17.33
N ASP A 250 17.59 -7.62 -18.40
CA ASP A 250 16.47 -6.85 -18.91
C ASP A 250 15.43 -7.77 -19.57
N ILE A 251 14.38 -8.09 -18.82
CA ILE A 251 13.24 -8.81 -19.38
C ILE A 251 12.34 -7.79 -20.07
N LYS A 252 12.08 -8.02 -21.36
CA LYS A 252 11.18 -7.17 -22.12
C LYS A 252 9.73 -7.46 -21.74
N VAL A 253 9.07 -6.47 -21.15
CA VAL A 253 7.64 -6.50 -20.90
C VAL A 253 6.91 -6.04 -22.16
N LEU A 254 5.94 -6.82 -22.60
CA LEU A 254 5.14 -6.57 -23.77
C LEU A 254 3.71 -6.17 -23.35
N VAL A 255 3.09 -5.28 -24.11
CA VAL A 255 1.67 -4.96 -23.98
C VAL A 255 0.96 -5.36 -25.26
N ARG A 256 -0.17 -6.05 -25.10
CA ARG A 256 -1.03 -6.39 -26.23
C ARG A 256 -1.72 -5.13 -26.78
N GLY A 257 -1.53 -4.91 -28.07
CA GLY A 257 -2.22 -3.87 -28.84
C GLY A 257 -3.64 -4.24 -29.24
N GLU A 258 -4.17 -3.47 -30.15
CA GLU A 258 -5.49 -3.74 -30.74
C GLU A 258 -5.48 -4.98 -31.62
N ARG A 259 -6.66 -5.57 -31.78
CA ARG A 259 -6.85 -6.71 -32.67
C ARG A 259 -6.77 -6.26 -34.12
N ASN A 260 -5.95 -6.90 -34.93
CA ASN A 260 -5.93 -6.69 -36.36
C ASN A 260 -7.28 -7.12 -36.97
N ALA A 261 -7.92 -6.24 -37.73
CA ALA A 261 -9.23 -6.49 -38.29
C ALA A 261 -9.23 -7.56 -39.42
N PHE A 262 -8.09 -7.78 -40.08
CA PHE A 262 -7.98 -8.69 -41.25
C PHE A 262 -7.66 -10.12 -40.81
N ASP A 263 -6.61 -10.31 -40.02
CA ASP A 263 -6.16 -11.64 -39.64
C ASP A 263 -6.61 -12.06 -38.23
N LEU A 264 -7.32 -11.15 -37.55
CA LEU A 264 -7.87 -11.36 -36.20
C LEU A 264 -6.83 -11.65 -35.13
N THR A 265 -5.56 -11.38 -35.39
CA THR A 265 -4.45 -11.54 -34.46
C THR A 265 -4.26 -10.30 -33.56
N TYR A 266 -3.48 -10.43 -32.52
CA TYR A 266 -3.09 -9.32 -31.66
C TYR A 266 -1.59 -9.09 -31.77
N GLY A 267 -1.21 -7.86 -32.10
CA GLY A 267 0.18 -7.43 -31.99
C GLY A 267 0.59 -7.22 -30.53
N TYR A 268 1.85 -7.40 -30.25
CA TYR A 268 2.46 -7.07 -28.94
C TYR A 268 3.58 -6.06 -29.16
N THR A 269 3.56 -5.01 -28.34
CA THR A 269 4.56 -3.94 -28.37
C THR A 269 5.39 -3.97 -27.10
N SER A 270 6.69 -3.87 -27.22
CA SER A 270 7.58 -3.77 -26.06
C SER A 270 7.32 -2.45 -25.34
N MET A 271 7.23 -2.51 -24.02
CA MET A 271 7.19 -1.31 -23.19
C MET A 271 8.59 -0.69 -23.15
N GLU A 272 8.65 0.60 -23.44
CA GLU A 272 9.87 1.38 -23.26
C GLU A 272 9.95 1.89 -21.81
N LYS A 273 11.13 1.81 -21.19
CA LYS A 273 11.34 2.33 -19.84
C LYS A 273 11.04 3.83 -19.79
N ASN A 274 10.35 4.26 -18.72
CA ASN A 274 9.96 5.64 -18.47
C ASN A 274 9.00 6.25 -19.50
N LYS A 275 8.45 5.47 -20.41
CA LYS A 275 7.42 5.93 -21.35
C LYS A 275 6.05 5.49 -20.87
N ALA A 276 5.17 6.46 -20.65
CA ALA A 276 3.80 6.22 -20.17
C ALA A 276 2.89 5.70 -21.29
N ILE A 277 2.08 4.70 -20.97
CA ILE A 277 0.93 4.27 -21.76
C ILE A 277 -0.32 4.76 -21.05
N SER A 278 -1.18 5.50 -21.75
CA SER A 278 -2.39 6.08 -21.17
C SER A 278 -3.62 5.26 -21.47
N TYR A 279 -4.47 5.09 -20.49
CA TYR A 279 -5.76 4.41 -20.57
C TYR A 279 -6.87 5.37 -20.14
N ALA A 280 -7.76 5.70 -21.06
CA ALA A 280 -8.94 6.52 -20.79
C ALA A 280 -10.11 5.61 -20.38
N LEU A 281 -10.53 5.73 -19.13
CA LEU A 281 -11.68 5.01 -18.59
C LEU A 281 -12.86 5.96 -18.51
N LYS A 282 -14.04 5.46 -18.89
CA LYS A 282 -15.28 6.23 -18.78
C LYS A 282 -15.89 6.10 -17.38
N SER A 283 -16.83 6.99 -17.05
CA SER A 283 -17.50 6.96 -15.75
C SER A 283 -18.32 5.68 -15.53
N THR A 284 -18.50 5.27 -14.29
CA THR A 284 -19.29 4.09 -13.91
C THR A 284 -20.77 4.22 -14.24
N GLY A 285 -21.29 5.45 -14.41
CA GLY A 285 -22.71 5.73 -14.74
C GLY A 285 -23.00 6.06 -16.21
N GLY A 286 -21.99 6.01 -17.10
CA GLY A 286 -22.14 6.39 -18.50
C GLY A 286 -22.79 5.29 -19.35
N ILE A 287 -23.86 5.62 -20.09
CA ILE A 287 -24.46 4.70 -21.05
C ILE A 287 -23.46 4.39 -22.16
N GLY A 288 -23.15 3.11 -22.37
CA GLY A 288 -22.37 2.60 -23.51
C GLY A 288 -20.85 2.66 -23.36
N ALA A 289 -20.32 2.79 -22.17
CA ALA A 289 -18.90 2.84 -21.94
C ALA A 289 -18.41 1.83 -20.92
N ALA A 290 -17.32 1.15 -21.25
CA ALA A 290 -16.65 0.29 -20.29
C ALA A 290 -15.98 1.16 -19.23
N SER A 291 -16.50 1.13 -18.00
CA SER A 291 -15.81 1.65 -16.80
C SER A 291 -14.58 0.81 -16.45
N SER A 292 -14.30 -0.24 -17.22
CA SER A 292 -13.16 -1.12 -17.04
C SER A 292 -12.48 -1.42 -18.38
N GLN A 293 -11.16 -1.56 -18.36
CA GLN A 293 -10.34 -1.93 -19.51
C GLN A 293 -9.47 -3.12 -19.18
N GLN A 294 -9.39 -4.08 -20.09
CA GLN A 294 -8.50 -5.22 -19.98
C GLN A 294 -7.12 -4.88 -20.57
N ILE A 295 -6.09 -5.07 -19.77
CA ILE A 295 -4.70 -4.97 -20.18
C ILE A 295 -4.11 -6.38 -20.18
N ILE A 296 -3.47 -6.78 -21.26
CA ILE A 296 -2.72 -8.03 -21.33
C ILE A 296 -1.24 -7.70 -21.41
N LEU A 297 -0.51 -8.12 -20.41
CA LEU A 297 0.95 -8.07 -20.40
C LEU A 297 1.52 -9.38 -20.92
N GLY A 298 2.66 -9.31 -21.54
CA GLY A 298 3.46 -10.46 -21.96
C GLY A 298 4.92 -10.26 -21.57
N VAL A 299 5.70 -11.31 -21.68
CA VAL A 299 7.17 -11.26 -21.52
C VAL A 299 7.83 -11.86 -22.74
N ASP A 300 8.88 -11.21 -23.23
CA ASP A 300 9.74 -11.74 -24.27
C ASP A 300 10.94 -12.44 -23.61
N ARG A 301 10.94 -13.76 -23.70
CA ARG A 301 11.99 -14.62 -23.12
C ARG A 301 13.05 -15.07 -24.13
N THR A 302 12.94 -14.63 -25.37
CA THR A 302 13.85 -15.11 -26.46
C THR A 302 15.31 -14.79 -26.20
N ASN A 303 15.59 -13.77 -25.38
CA ASN A 303 16.95 -13.37 -24.98
C ASN A 303 17.34 -13.74 -23.54
N SER A 304 16.46 -14.45 -22.81
CA SER A 304 16.75 -14.87 -21.44
C SER A 304 17.60 -16.15 -21.45
N THR A 305 18.94 -16.01 -21.44
CA THR A 305 19.85 -17.11 -21.21
C THR A 305 20.07 -17.36 -19.71
N GLY A 306 19.01 -17.56 -18.94
CA GLY A 306 19.06 -17.93 -17.54
C GLY A 306 19.04 -19.43 -17.36
N ASN A 307 19.65 -19.95 -16.30
CA ASN A 307 19.47 -21.34 -15.91
C ASN A 307 17.97 -21.56 -15.56
N PRO A 308 17.39 -22.72 -16.00
CA PRO A 308 16.06 -23.11 -15.55
C PRO A 308 16.10 -23.27 -14.02
N GLY A 309 15.44 -22.40 -13.31
CA GLY A 309 15.39 -22.41 -11.84
C GLY A 309 15.63 -21.05 -11.17
N GLU A 310 16.15 -20.05 -11.87
CA GLU A 310 16.18 -18.68 -11.36
C GLU A 310 14.77 -18.10 -11.42
N LYS A 311 14.20 -17.87 -10.24
CA LYS A 311 12.93 -17.15 -10.11
C LYS A 311 13.11 -15.73 -10.61
N ILE A 312 12.35 -15.35 -11.62
CA ILE A 312 12.22 -13.99 -12.10
C ILE A 312 11.11 -13.31 -11.29
#